data_f9b252e928ba85c41e1caf0da72ced4f
#
_entry.id   f9b252e928ba85c41e1caf0da72ced4f
#
_cell.length_a   1.000
_cell.length_b   1.000
_cell.length_c   1.000
_cell.angle_alpha   90.00
_cell.angle_beta   90.00
_cell.angle_gamma   90.00
#
_symmetry.space_group_name_H-M   'P 1'
#
loop_
_entity.id
_entity.type
_entity.pdbx_description
1 polymer ?
#
loop_
_entity_poly.entity_id
_entity_poly.type
_entity_poly.pdbx_seq_one_letter_code
_entity_poly.pdbx_strand_id
1 'polypeptide(L)'
;CLCEGDPFCYGSFMYLYARLAADYQVVVVPGVTSITACAARAGMPLAARNERLTVLPGPLPAEELRVRIEGAESVVIMKVGRHLPKIRAVIEQLGLTGQANYIERASLPDELVCPLAEAPEKAPYFSMIILTKGADPWL
;
A
#
# COMPACT_ATOMS: atom_id res chain seq x y z
N CYS A 1 18.26 0.64 -16.95
CA CYS A 1 17.77 -0.11 -15.80
C CYS A 1 16.24 -0.15 -15.84
N LEU A 2 15.66 -1.34 -15.82
CA LEU A 2 14.21 -1.53 -15.76
C LEU A 2 13.79 -1.74 -14.31
N CYS A 3 12.69 -1.09 -13.91
CA CYS A 3 12.12 -1.19 -12.57
C CYS A 3 10.64 -1.57 -12.67
N GLU A 4 10.19 -2.44 -11.80
CA GLU A 4 8.75 -2.71 -11.62
C GLU A 4 8.14 -1.56 -10.83
N GLY A 5 7.05 -0.99 -11.34
CA GLY A 5 6.40 0.16 -10.73
C GLY A 5 7.17 1.47 -10.94
N ASP A 6 7.25 2.30 -9.91
CA ASP A 6 7.98 3.56 -9.93
C ASP A 6 9.38 3.41 -9.32
N PRO A 7 10.45 3.92 -9.98
CA PRO A 7 11.82 3.75 -9.52
C PRO A 7 12.11 4.32 -8.12
N PHE A 8 11.38 5.36 -7.71
CA PHE A 8 11.59 6.07 -6.45
C PHE A 8 10.53 5.82 -5.38
N CYS A 9 9.56 4.94 -5.67
CA CYS A 9 8.54 4.58 -4.69
C CYS A 9 8.77 3.16 -4.13
N TYR A 10 9.50 3.05 -3.02
CA TYR A 10 9.86 1.78 -2.36
C TYR A 10 10.61 0.77 -3.25
N GLY A 11 11.17 1.24 -4.36
CA GLY A 11 11.97 0.45 -5.30
C GLY A 11 13.44 0.38 -4.89
N SER A 12 14.15 -0.65 -5.35
CA SER A 12 15.59 -0.81 -5.10
C SER A 12 16.45 0.12 -5.93
N PHE A 13 15.92 0.72 -7.00
CA PHE A 13 16.68 1.62 -7.88
C PHE A 13 17.24 2.84 -7.14
N MET A 14 16.57 3.33 -6.08
CA MET A 14 17.08 4.46 -5.30
C MET A 14 18.48 4.23 -4.74
N TYR A 15 18.84 2.99 -4.42
CA TYR A 15 20.20 2.64 -3.96
C TYR A 15 21.23 2.66 -5.09
N LEU A 16 20.82 2.28 -6.29
CA LEU A 16 21.65 2.36 -7.49
C LEU A 16 21.83 3.82 -7.91
N TYR A 17 20.72 4.58 -7.91
CA TYR A 17 20.73 6.01 -8.21
C TYR A 17 21.72 6.78 -7.31
N ALA A 18 21.67 6.54 -6.02
CA ALA A 18 22.56 7.21 -5.06
C ALA A 18 24.07 6.96 -5.34
N ARG A 19 24.39 5.83 -5.99
CA ARG A 19 25.78 5.50 -6.38
C ARG A 19 26.16 6.08 -7.73
N LEU A 20 25.24 6.20 -8.65
CA LEU A 20 25.51 6.63 -10.03
C LEU A 20 25.39 8.13 -10.23
N ALA A 21 24.54 8.81 -9.48
CA ALA A 21 24.21 10.22 -9.73
C ALA A 21 25.38 11.19 -9.50
N ALA A 22 26.43 10.77 -8.78
CA ALA A 22 27.64 11.57 -8.58
C ALA A 22 28.52 11.62 -9.83
N ASP A 23 28.56 10.52 -10.60
CA ASP A 23 29.50 10.35 -11.71
C ASP A 23 28.82 10.37 -13.09
N TYR A 24 27.51 10.22 -13.15
CA TYR A 24 26.75 10.10 -14.39
C TYR A 24 25.50 10.98 -14.37
N GLN A 25 25.15 11.48 -15.54
CA GLN A 25 23.81 12.09 -15.75
C GLN A 25 22.77 10.98 -15.79
N VAL A 26 21.93 10.90 -14.76
CA VAL A 26 20.88 9.90 -14.68
C VAL A 26 19.52 10.54 -14.96
N VAL A 27 18.79 10.01 -15.94
CA VAL A 27 17.40 10.39 -16.24
C VAL A 27 16.48 9.33 -15.64
N VAL A 28 15.56 9.76 -14.79
CA VAL A 28 14.56 8.86 -14.19
C VAL A 28 13.22 9.07 -14.88
N VAL A 29 12.69 8.00 -15.46
CA VAL A 29 11.35 7.99 -16.04
C VAL A 29 10.38 7.50 -14.97
N PRO A 30 9.39 8.30 -14.52
CA PRO A 30 8.42 7.89 -13.52
C PRO A 30 7.53 6.76 -14.03
N GLY A 31 7.10 5.91 -13.13
CA GLY A 31 6.22 4.77 -13.41
C GLY A 31 4.94 4.80 -12.59
N VAL A 32 4.10 3.80 -12.78
CA VAL A 32 2.89 3.60 -11.97
C VAL A 32 3.28 2.85 -10.70
N THR A 33 3.04 3.46 -9.54
CA THR A 33 3.34 2.80 -8.26
C THR A 33 2.38 1.65 -7.98
N SER A 34 2.80 0.64 -7.22
CA SER A 34 1.90 -0.42 -6.76
C SER A 34 0.73 0.13 -5.93
N ILE A 35 0.90 1.27 -5.26
CA ILE A 35 -0.14 1.96 -4.49
C ILE A 35 -1.31 2.34 -5.39
N THR A 36 -1.02 3.07 -6.48
CA THR A 36 -2.04 3.52 -7.42
C THR A 36 -2.57 2.38 -8.28
N ALA A 37 -1.73 1.41 -8.63
CA ALA A 37 -2.17 0.21 -9.35
C ALA A 37 -3.17 -0.61 -8.53
N CYS A 38 -2.89 -0.88 -7.25
CA CYS A 38 -3.80 -1.60 -6.35
C CYS A 38 -5.11 -0.83 -6.13
N ALA A 39 -5.05 0.50 -5.97
CA ALA A 39 -6.23 1.33 -5.83
C ALA A 39 -7.15 1.25 -7.05
N ALA A 40 -6.57 1.34 -8.24
CA ALA A 40 -7.32 1.20 -9.50
C ALA A 40 -7.96 -0.19 -9.65
N ARG A 41 -7.23 -1.28 -9.29
CA ARG A 41 -7.76 -2.65 -9.33
C ARG A 41 -8.88 -2.88 -8.32
N ALA A 42 -8.75 -2.29 -7.13
CA ALA A 42 -9.76 -2.37 -6.08
C ALA A 42 -10.96 -1.43 -6.31
N GLY A 43 -10.90 -0.52 -7.29
CA GLY A 43 -11.92 0.51 -7.49
C GLY A 43 -12.03 1.48 -6.31
N MET A 44 -10.93 1.69 -5.57
CA MET A 44 -10.90 2.52 -4.36
C MET A 44 -10.11 3.81 -4.61
N PRO A 45 -10.75 4.99 -4.58
CA PRO A 45 -10.04 6.25 -4.49
C PRO A 45 -9.14 6.28 -3.25
N LEU A 46 -7.89 6.75 -3.41
CA LEU A 46 -6.94 6.78 -2.30
C LEU A 46 -7.16 7.97 -1.36
N ALA A 47 -7.42 9.12 -1.92
CA ALA A 47 -7.67 10.33 -1.15
C ALA A 47 -8.39 11.37 -2.03
N ALA A 48 -9.30 12.11 -1.45
CA ALA A 48 -10.03 13.18 -2.10
C ALA A 48 -9.71 14.52 -1.42
N ARG A 49 -9.66 15.60 -2.21
CA ARG A 49 -9.52 16.98 -1.75
C ARG A 49 -8.47 17.17 -0.66
N ASN A 50 -8.89 17.33 0.60
CA ASN A 50 -8.04 17.61 1.75
C ASN A 50 -7.68 16.37 2.58
N GLU A 51 -8.09 15.18 2.13
CA GLU A 51 -7.75 13.93 2.80
C GLU A 51 -6.25 13.63 2.68
N ARG A 52 -5.69 13.11 3.76
CA ARG A 52 -4.28 12.72 3.82
C ARG A 52 -4.14 11.23 3.56
N LEU A 53 -3.33 10.90 2.54
CA LEU A 53 -2.91 9.54 2.29
C LEU A 53 -1.69 9.20 3.15
N THR A 54 -1.81 8.18 3.99
CA THR A 54 -0.72 7.67 4.80
C THR A 54 -0.25 6.31 4.27
N VAL A 55 1.02 6.20 3.90
CA VAL A 55 1.61 4.95 3.43
C VAL A 55 2.44 4.33 4.54
N LEU A 56 2.12 3.09 4.92
CA LEU A 56 2.75 2.38 6.04
C LEU A 56 3.41 1.08 5.56
N PRO A 57 4.64 0.79 5.97
CA PRO A 57 5.23 -0.53 5.78
C PRO A 57 4.68 -1.52 6.82
N GLY A 58 4.24 -2.69 6.38
CA GLY A 58 3.70 -3.76 7.24
C GLY A 58 4.62 -4.28 8.35
N PRO A 59 5.97 -4.24 8.23
CA PRO A 59 6.89 -4.59 9.30
C PRO A 59 6.81 -3.73 10.57
N LEU A 60 6.21 -2.55 10.55
CA LEU A 60 6.08 -1.68 11.73
C LEU A 60 5.49 -2.43 12.93
N PRO A 61 5.86 -2.07 14.17
CA PRO A 61 5.22 -2.58 15.39
C PRO A 61 3.70 -2.36 15.38
N ALA A 62 2.96 -3.26 16.02
CA ALA A 62 1.49 -3.20 16.04
C ALA A 62 0.97 -1.86 16.61
N GLU A 63 1.57 -1.38 17.69
CA GLU A 63 1.18 -0.12 18.34
C GLU A 63 1.43 1.08 17.43
N GLU A 64 2.54 1.09 16.69
CA GLU A 64 2.83 2.16 15.74
C GLU A 64 1.84 2.14 14.55
N LEU A 65 1.50 0.95 14.04
CA LEU A 65 0.46 0.80 13.03
C LEU A 65 -0.88 1.33 13.55
N ARG A 66 -1.27 0.96 14.79
CA ARG A 66 -2.51 1.39 15.42
C ARG A 66 -2.62 2.91 15.46
N VAL A 67 -1.63 3.60 16.01
CA VAL A 67 -1.63 5.06 16.16
C VAL A 67 -1.69 5.75 14.80
N ARG A 68 -0.90 5.27 13.82
CA ARG A 68 -0.87 5.87 12.48
C ARG A 68 -2.16 5.63 11.69
N ILE A 69 -2.76 4.45 11.80
CA ILE A 69 -4.05 4.14 11.16
C ILE A 69 -5.16 5.00 11.81
N GLU A 70 -5.19 5.11 13.13
CA GLU A 70 -6.20 5.88 13.85
C GLU A 70 -6.20 7.35 13.44
N GLY A 71 -5.03 7.95 13.26
CA GLY A 71 -4.86 9.36 12.91
C GLY A 71 -4.96 9.71 11.41
N ALA A 72 -5.18 8.72 10.53
CA ALA A 72 -5.23 8.93 9.09
C ALA A 72 -6.65 8.85 8.54
N GLU A 73 -6.94 9.55 7.46
CA GLU A 73 -8.19 9.45 6.69
C GLU A 73 -8.13 8.27 5.71
N SER A 74 -6.99 8.12 5.03
CA SER A 74 -6.73 7.02 4.11
C SER A 74 -5.36 6.39 4.38
N VAL A 75 -5.29 5.08 4.32
CA VAL A 75 -4.08 4.31 4.63
C VAL A 75 -3.83 3.27 3.56
N VAL A 76 -2.59 3.20 3.11
CA VAL A 76 -2.08 2.09 2.32
C VAL A 76 -1.01 1.36 3.12
N ILE A 77 -1.21 0.07 3.36
CA ILE A 77 -0.21 -0.76 4.03
C ILE A 77 0.42 -1.67 3.00
N MET A 78 1.71 -1.47 2.76
CA MET A 78 2.49 -2.27 1.82
C MET A 78 3.44 -3.22 2.55
N LYS A 79 4.04 -4.17 1.80
CA LYS A 79 4.89 -5.22 2.36
C LYS A 79 4.14 -6.05 3.41
N VAL A 80 2.88 -6.38 3.11
CA VAL A 80 1.98 -7.10 4.01
C VAL A 80 2.54 -8.50 4.29
N GLY A 81 2.63 -9.36 3.29
CA GLY A 81 3.23 -10.69 3.37
C GLY A 81 2.99 -11.39 4.73
N ARG A 82 4.06 -11.86 5.35
CA ARG A 82 4.01 -12.53 6.67
C ARG A 82 3.44 -11.69 7.82
N HIS A 83 3.25 -10.39 7.61
CA HIS A 83 2.73 -9.47 8.63
C HIS A 83 1.20 -9.35 8.60
N LEU A 84 0.52 -10.01 7.65
CA LEU A 84 -0.93 -9.95 7.51
C LEU A 84 -1.70 -10.25 8.80
N PRO A 85 -1.38 -11.30 9.60
CA PRO A 85 -2.13 -11.58 10.83
C PRO A 85 -2.07 -10.42 11.83
N LYS A 86 -0.88 -9.83 12.01
CA LYS A 86 -0.68 -8.68 12.90
C LYS A 86 -1.48 -7.46 12.42
N ILE A 87 -1.40 -7.14 11.13
CA ILE A 87 -2.07 -5.99 10.53
C ILE A 87 -3.59 -6.15 10.64
N ARG A 88 -4.10 -7.35 10.33
CA ARG A 88 -5.52 -7.68 10.45
C ARG A 88 -6.01 -7.46 11.88
N ALA A 89 -5.29 -7.97 12.88
CA ALA A 89 -5.66 -7.81 14.29
C ALA A 89 -5.71 -6.31 14.71
N VAL A 90 -4.77 -5.49 14.23
CA VAL A 90 -4.78 -4.04 14.51
C VAL A 90 -6.00 -3.35 13.88
N ILE A 91 -6.31 -3.65 12.61
CA ILE A 91 -7.46 -3.06 11.90
C ILE A 91 -8.77 -3.50 12.55
N GLU A 92 -8.86 -4.76 13.00
CA GLU A 92 -10.02 -5.31 13.70
C GLU A 92 -10.24 -4.63 15.06
N GLN A 93 -9.18 -4.46 15.85
CA GLN A 93 -9.23 -3.73 17.13
C GLN A 93 -9.70 -2.28 16.97
N LEU A 94 -9.41 -1.66 15.85
CA LEU A 94 -9.89 -0.32 15.51
C LEU A 94 -11.33 -0.30 14.94
N GLY A 95 -11.95 -1.45 14.73
CA GLY A 95 -13.30 -1.55 14.14
C GLY A 95 -13.36 -1.17 12.66
N LEU A 96 -12.24 -1.22 11.94
CA LEU A 96 -12.10 -0.71 10.57
C LEU A 96 -12.06 -1.81 9.50
N THR A 97 -12.32 -3.07 9.85
CA THR A 97 -12.25 -4.21 8.92
C THR A 97 -13.16 -4.04 7.70
N GLY A 98 -14.36 -3.48 7.88
CA GLY A 98 -15.32 -3.25 6.80
C GLY A 98 -14.93 -2.12 5.83
N GLN A 99 -13.90 -1.34 6.16
CA GLN A 99 -13.39 -0.22 5.36
C GLN A 99 -12.05 -0.56 4.68
N ALA A 100 -11.59 -1.80 4.84
CA ALA A 100 -10.31 -2.26 4.34
C ALA A 100 -10.47 -3.33 3.27
N ASN A 101 -9.73 -3.18 2.17
CA ASN A 101 -9.59 -4.19 1.13
C ASN A 101 -8.18 -4.74 1.10
N TYR A 102 -8.10 -6.03 0.79
CA TYR A 102 -6.88 -6.77 0.56
C TYR A 102 -6.67 -6.95 -0.94
N ILE A 103 -5.46 -6.70 -1.41
CA ILE A 103 -5.08 -6.85 -2.81
C ILE A 103 -3.77 -7.65 -2.86
N GLU A 104 -3.70 -8.66 -3.71
CA GLU A 104 -2.46 -9.34 -4.03
C GLU A 104 -2.29 -9.48 -5.53
N ARG A 105 -1.02 -9.44 -5.96
CA ARG A 105 -0.62 -9.64 -7.36
C ARG A 105 -1.40 -8.75 -8.34
N ALA A 106 -1.65 -7.51 -7.95
CA ALA A 106 -2.39 -6.53 -8.77
C ALA A 106 -1.87 -6.49 -10.20
N SER A 107 -2.79 -6.58 -11.17
CA SER A 107 -2.53 -6.60 -12.60
C SER A 107 -1.84 -7.86 -13.14
N LEU A 108 -1.65 -8.89 -12.32
CA LEU A 108 -1.17 -10.21 -12.75
C LEU A 108 -2.34 -11.17 -13.02
N PRO A 109 -2.13 -12.26 -13.76
CA PRO A 109 -3.21 -13.21 -14.10
C PRO A 109 -3.88 -13.85 -12.89
N ASP A 110 -3.19 -13.96 -11.78
CA ASP A 110 -3.63 -14.55 -10.51
C ASP A 110 -3.91 -13.48 -9.43
N GLU A 111 -4.33 -12.30 -9.87
CA GLU A 111 -4.76 -11.20 -8.99
C GLU A 111 -5.93 -11.62 -8.09
N LEU A 112 -5.85 -11.24 -6.82
CA LEU A 112 -6.97 -11.31 -5.89
C LEU A 112 -7.23 -9.93 -5.30
N VAL A 113 -8.49 -9.49 -5.36
CA VAL A 113 -9.01 -8.29 -4.70
C VAL A 113 -10.23 -8.70 -3.90
N CYS A 114 -10.22 -8.48 -2.59
CA CYS A 114 -11.34 -8.84 -1.72
C CYS A 114 -11.41 -7.93 -0.48
N PRO A 115 -12.56 -7.87 0.22
CA PRO A 115 -12.63 -7.29 1.55
C PRO A 115 -11.59 -7.92 2.48
N LEU A 116 -11.01 -7.16 3.40
CA LEU A 116 -10.01 -7.68 4.33
C LEU A 116 -10.51 -8.87 5.16
N ALA A 117 -11.81 -8.89 5.46
CA ALA A 117 -12.44 -10.00 6.17
C ALA A 117 -12.31 -11.35 5.43
N GLU A 118 -12.28 -11.31 4.10
CA GLU A 118 -12.21 -12.48 3.22
C GLU A 118 -10.78 -12.81 2.77
N ALA A 119 -9.81 -12.00 3.20
CA ALA A 119 -8.41 -12.20 2.82
C ALA A 119 -7.89 -13.56 3.32
N PRO A 120 -6.98 -14.21 2.56
CA PRO A 120 -6.40 -15.50 2.95
C PRO A 120 -5.65 -15.42 4.28
N GLU A 121 -5.39 -16.55 4.92
CA GLU A 121 -4.59 -16.59 6.14
C GLU A 121 -3.13 -16.18 5.91
N LYS A 122 -2.62 -16.45 4.72
CA LYS A 122 -1.23 -16.16 4.32
C LYS A 122 -1.24 -15.28 3.08
N ALA A 123 -0.46 -14.20 3.14
CA ALA A 123 -0.28 -13.27 2.03
C ALA A 123 1.07 -13.52 1.32
N PRO A 124 1.12 -13.44 -0.02
CA PRO A 124 2.39 -13.39 -0.75
C PRO A 124 3.12 -12.06 -0.52
N TYR A 125 4.36 -11.98 -1.01
CA TYR A 125 5.15 -10.75 -0.92
C TYR A 125 4.45 -9.56 -1.60
N PHE A 126 3.90 -9.77 -2.80
CA PHE A 126 3.16 -8.76 -3.54
C PHE A 126 1.72 -8.66 -3.05
N SER A 127 1.55 -8.12 -1.86
CA SER A 127 0.24 -7.87 -1.25
C SER A 127 0.18 -6.52 -0.55
N MET A 128 -1.01 -5.95 -0.52
CA MET A 128 -1.29 -4.62 -0.02
C MET A 128 -2.65 -4.60 0.66
N ILE A 129 -2.80 -3.72 1.65
CA ILE A 129 -4.11 -3.39 2.24
C ILE A 129 -4.35 -1.90 2.00
N ILE A 130 -5.53 -1.58 1.49
CA ILE A 130 -6.02 -0.20 1.34
C ILE A 130 -7.21 -0.04 2.28
N LEU A 131 -7.17 1.00 3.09
CA LEU A 131 -8.21 1.35 4.05
C LEU A 131 -8.55 2.83 3.85
N THR A 132 -9.83 3.12 3.57
CA THR A 132 -10.32 4.49 3.45
C THR A 132 -11.47 4.69 4.42
N LYS A 133 -11.36 5.66 5.31
CA LYS A 133 -12.42 5.96 6.27
C LYS A 133 -13.56 6.75 5.64
N GLY A 134 -13.33 7.28 4.44
CA GLY A 134 -14.30 7.91 3.54
C GLY A 134 -15.15 8.96 4.22
N ALA A 135 -14.74 10.20 4.14
CA ALA A 135 -15.55 11.32 4.63
C ALA A 135 -16.09 12.20 3.48
N ASP A 136 -15.58 12.02 2.27
CA ASP A 136 -16.04 12.85 1.15
C ASP A 136 -17.38 12.34 0.63
N PRO A 137 -18.47 13.15 0.70
CA PRO A 137 -19.80 12.75 0.28
C PRO A 137 -19.95 12.55 -1.24
N TRP A 138 -18.90 12.82 -1.99
CA TRP A 138 -18.85 12.67 -3.45
C TRP A 138 -18.11 11.41 -3.92
N LEU A 139 -17.66 10.56 -2.98
CA LEU A 139 -17.00 9.27 -3.25
C LEU A 139 -17.84 8.06 -2.88
#